data_7c1de7cbc8aaf20edb58a3aa8980c962
#
_entry.id   7c1de7cbc8aaf20edb58a3aa8980c962
#
_cell.length_a   1.000
_cell.length_b   1.000
_cell.length_c   1.000
_cell.angle_alpha   90.00
_cell.angle_beta   90.00
_cell.angle_gamma   90.00
#
_symmetry.space_group_name_H-M   'P 1'
#
loop_
_entity.id
_entity.type
_entity.pdbx_description
1 polymer ?
#
loop_
_entity_poly.entity_id
_entity_poly.type
_entity_poly.pdbx_seq_one_letter_code
_entity_poly.pdbx_strand_id
1 'polypeptide(L)'
;MFLGLIPIPTPISLGIQNGSVEDCFPFKRSNLIRYQIKNMNKTICNNSPPIISPFTSIIHFTLLFTTSNSPSQSFFDTIEKNESRKGIYMKLISWNIDSLNAALTSDSARAQLSQAVLQTLVGLDADIIAIQETKLSANGPTKKHLKVLDELFPHYETTWRSSIEPARKGYAGTMFLYKENLSPKITFPEIGAPSTMDAEGRIITLEFEKFFVTQVYTPNAGDGLKRLEERQIWDKKYADYLTALDIEKPVLATGDYNVAHNEIDLAHPSSNRRSPGFTDEERSGFTNLLNRGFTDTFRYIHGDIPNVYSWWAQRSKTSKINNSGWRIDYWLTSNRIADKVTKSEMIDSGTRQDHTPIVLEIEL
;
A
#
# COMPACT_ATOMS: atom_id res chain seq x y z
N MET A 1 -18.41 -49.85 32.67
CA MET A 1 -19.71 -50.11 32.03
C MET A 1 -19.87 -49.12 30.90
N PHE A 2 -19.91 -49.68 29.68
CA PHE A 2 -20.26 -49.13 28.38
C PHE A 2 -19.61 -47.79 27.91
N LEU A 3 -18.58 -47.98 27.06
CA LEU A 3 -18.10 -47.10 26.03
C LEU A 3 -19.14 -47.01 24.87
N GLY A 4 -19.50 -45.78 24.48
CA GLY A 4 -20.24 -45.48 23.28
C GLY A 4 -19.35 -44.87 22.23
N LEU A 5 -19.00 -45.60 21.18
CA LEU A 5 -18.29 -45.16 19.97
C LEU A 5 -19.24 -44.36 19.07
N ILE A 6 -18.83 -43.17 18.67
CA ILE A 6 -19.50 -42.39 17.62
C ILE A 6 -18.81 -42.68 16.28
N PRO A 7 -19.53 -42.96 15.20
CA PRO A 7 -18.93 -43.32 13.91
C PRO A 7 -18.47 -42.08 13.11
N ILE A 8 -17.34 -42.25 12.42
CA ILE A 8 -16.75 -41.31 11.46
C ILE A 8 -17.56 -41.36 10.15
N PRO A 9 -17.95 -40.23 9.54
CA PRO A 9 -18.56 -40.24 8.23
C PRO A 9 -17.51 -40.38 7.12
N THR A 10 -17.82 -41.27 6.17
CA THR A 10 -17.06 -41.53 4.93
C THR A 10 -17.09 -40.36 3.96
N PRO A 11 -16.06 -40.16 3.11
CA PRO A 11 -16.00 -39.06 2.14
C PRO A 11 -16.98 -39.31 0.95
N ILE A 12 -17.72 -38.26 0.62
CA ILE A 12 -18.60 -38.23 -0.55
C ILE A 12 -17.74 -37.95 -1.79
N SER A 13 -17.73 -38.89 -2.74
CA SER A 13 -17.18 -38.70 -4.07
C SER A 13 -18.11 -37.83 -4.91
N LEU A 14 -17.63 -36.63 -5.31
CA LEU A 14 -18.32 -35.81 -6.32
C LEU A 14 -17.96 -36.29 -7.72
N GLY A 15 -18.92 -36.89 -8.38
CA GLY A 15 -18.83 -37.22 -9.79
C GLY A 15 -18.88 -35.96 -10.66
N ILE A 16 -17.86 -35.77 -11.50
CA ILE A 16 -17.84 -34.74 -12.52
C ILE A 16 -18.71 -35.21 -13.67
N GLN A 17 -19.88 -34.62 -13.85
CA GLN A 17 -20.64 -34.73 -15.08
C GLN A 17 -20.19 -33.65 -16.08
N ASN A 18 -19.92 -34.09 -17.32
CA ASN A 18 -19.56 -33.25 -18.45
C ASN A 18 -20.66 -32.22 -18.78
N GLY A 19 -20.48 -30.98 -18.41
CA GLY A 19 -21.26 -29.83 -18.86
C GLY A 19 -20.53 -29.14 -20.03
N SER A 20 -21.23 -28.91 -21.12
CA SER A 20 -20.71 -28.24 -22.31
C SER A 20 -20.52 -26.73 -22.05
N VAL A 21 -19.47 -26.14 -22.63
CA VAL A 21 -19.01 -24.76 -22.48
C VAL A 21 -19.99 -23.71 -23.06
N GLU A 22 -21.23 -24.04 -23.33
CA GLU A 22 -22.18 -23.16 -24.04
C GLU A 22 -22.97 -22.18 -23.15
N ASP A 23 -22.92 -22.31 -21.82
CA ASP A 23 -23.83 -21.57 -20.91
C ASP A 23 -23.30 -20.26 -20.32
N CYS A 24 -22.13 -19.79 -20.72
CA CYS A 24 -21.50 -18.63 -20.05
C CYS A 24 -21.59 -17.28 -20.77
N PHE A 25 -22.21 -17.14 -21.94
CA PHE A 25 -22.29 -15.83 -22.61
C PHE A 25 -23.62 -15.56 -23.31
N PRO A 26 -24.45 -14.63 -22.84
CA PRO A 26 -25.65 -14.18 -23.53
C PRO A 26 -25.33 -13.03 -24.51
N PHE A 27 -24.69 -13.31 -25.65
CA PHE A 27 -24.63 -12.35 -26.75
C PHE A 27 -24.91 -13.04 -28.10
N LYS A 28 -26.14 -12.89 -28.58
CA LYS A 28 -26.49 -13.18 -29.97
C LYS A 28 -25.99 -12.01 -30.83
N ARG A 29 -24.96 -12.23 -31.64
CA ARG A 29 -24.80 -11.72 -33.02
C ARG A 29 -23.39 -11.98 -33.60
N SER A 30 -23.42 -12.51 -34.73
CA SER A 30 -22.55 -12.76 -35.89
C SER A 30 -21.86 -14.13 -35.93
N ASN A 31 -22.36 -14.97 -36.82
CA ASN A 31 -21.84 -16.31 -37.15
C ASN A 31 -20.41 -16.29 -37.73
N LEU A 32 -19.91 -15.14 -38.18
CA LEU A 32 -18.61 -15.01 -38.80
C LEU A 32 -17.47 -15.04 -37.78
N ILE A 33 -17.68 -14.43 -36.60
CA ILE A 33 -16.68 -14.40 -35.53
C ILE A 33 -16.51 -15.79 -34.89
N ARG A 34 -17.60 -16.57 -34.79
CA ARG A 34 -17.54 -17.96 -34.28
C ARG A 34 -16.74 -18.90 -35.18
N TYR A 35 -16.77 -18.68 -36.50
CA TYR A 35 -16.03 -19.50 -37.46
C TYR A 35 -14.52 -19.28 -37.38
N GLN A 36 -14.10 -18.06 -37.18
CA GLN A 36 -12.67 -17.68 -37.06
C GLN A 36 -12.06 -18.17 -35.74
N ILE A 37 -12.76 -18.07 -34.62
CA ILE A 37 -12.29 -18.55 -33.32
C ILE A 37 -12.19 -20.10 -33.30
N LYS A 38 -13.11 -20.81 -33.95
CA LYS A 38 -13.07 -22.26 -34.04
C LYS A 38 -11.89 -22.79 -34.88
N ASN A 39 -11.46 -22.05 -35.88
CA ASN A 39 -10.33 -22.44 -36.72
C ASN A 39 -8.97 -22.08 -36.05
N MET A 40 -8.87 -21.00 -35.27
CA MET A 40 -7.68 -20.70 -34.49
C MET A 40 -7.39 -21.77 -33.43
N ASN A 41 -8.41 -22.26 -32.71
CA ASN A 41 -8.23 -23.31 -31.70
C ASN A 41 -7.81 -24.66 -32.31
N LYS A 42 -8.16 -24.96 -33.56
CA LYS A 42 -7.72 -26.18 -34.24
C LYS A 42 -6.26 -26.16 -34.66
N THR A 43 -5.70 -24.96 -34.93
CA THR A 43 -4.28 -24.81 -35.32
C THR A 43 -3.34 -24.86 -34.14
N ILE A 44 -3.81 -24.45 -32.94
CA ILE A 44 -3.01 -24.42 -31.72
C ILE A 44 -2.87 -25.81 -31.07
N CYS A 45 -3.81 -26.73 -31.29
CA CYS A 45 -3.80 -28.07 -30.66
C CYS A 45 -2.92 -29.13 -31.35
N ASN A 46 -2.32 -28.84 -32.49
CA ASN A 46 -1.64 -29.90 -33.29
C ASN A 46 -0.10 -29.80 -33.36
N ASN A 47 0.56 -28.85 -32.66
CA ASN A 47 2.02 -28.81 -32.64
C ASN A 47 2.56 -28.48 -31.24
N SER A 48 3.19 -29.45 -30.59
CA SER A 48 4.01 -29.29 -29.37
C SER A 48 5.47 -29.55 -29.70
N PRO A 49 6.45 -29.15 -28.82
CA PRO A 49 6.82 -27.80 -28.40
C PRO A 49 8.24 -27.40 -28.87
N PRO A 50 8.72 -26.24 -28.62
CA PRO A 50 9.64 -26.00 -27.51
C PRO A 50 9.46 -24.68 -26.73
N ILE A 51 10.00 -24.67 -25.54
CA ILE A 51 10.17 -23.64 -24.51
C ILE A 51 10.54 -22.29 -25.12
N ILE A 52 9.74 -21.24 -24.86
CA ILE A 52 10.12 -19.84 -25.07
C ILE A 52 9.63 -18.99 -23.90
N SER A 53 10.56 -18.24 -23.34
CA SER A 53 10.51 -17.16 -22.36
C SER A 53 9.41 -16.11 -22.67
N PRO A 54 8.84 -15.45 -21.63
CA PRO A 54 7.82 -14.42 -21.84
C PRO A 54 8.48 -13.11 -22.26
N PHE A 55 8.54 -12.83 -23.56
CA PHE A 55 8.81 -11.51 -24.09
C PHE A 55 7.57 -10.96 -24.78
N THR A 56 7.19 -9.76 -24.36
CA THR A 56 6.31 -8.76 -24.90
C THR A 56 5.92 -8.98 -26.37
N SER A 57 4.66 -9.31 -26.63
CA SER A 57 4.11 -9.27 -27.98
C SER A 57 3.08 -8.15 -28.08
N ILE A 58 3.53 -6.99 -28.59
CA ILE A 58 2.66 -6.00 -29.21
C ILE A 58 2.06 -6.66 -30.45
N ILE A 59 0.79 -7.04 -30.39
CA ILE A 59 0.07 -7.56 -31.55
C ILE A 59 -0.30 -6.36 -32.44
N HIS A 60 0.47 -6.14 -33.52
CA HIS A 60 0.05 -5.27 -34.61
C HIS A 60 -1.03 -5.99 -35.42
N PHE A 61 -2.29 -5.58 -35.27
CA PHE A 61 -3.35 -5.98 -36.18
C PHE A 61 -3.29 -5.12 -37.44
N THR A 62 -2.68 -5.62 -38.50
CA THR A 62 -2.87 -5.04 -39.85
C THR A 62 -4.10 -5.71 -40.46
N LEU A 63 -5.25 -5.04 -40.40
CA LEU A 63 -6.43 -5.45 -41.18
C LEU A 63 -6.28 -4.88 -42.60
N LEU A 64 -6.02 -5.75 -43.58
CA LEU A 64 -6.17 -5.41 -45.00
C LEU A 64 -7.66 -5.44 -45.35
N PHE A 65 -8.29 -4.28 -45.47
CA PHE A 65 -9.59 -4.12 -46.09
C PHE A 65 -9.41 -3.83 -47.57
N THR A 66 -9.78 -4.78 -48.43
CA THR A 66 -10.10 -4.52 -49.82
C THR A 66 -11.61 -4.43 -49.95
N THR A 67 -12.16 -3.24 -49.87
CA THR A 67 -13.33 -2.68 -50.57
C THR A 67 -13.79 -1.40 -49.89
N SER A 68 -14.02 -0.40 -50.71
CA SER A 68 -14.48 0.94 -50.51
C SER A 68 -15.48 1.17 -49.34
N ASN A 69 -14.98 1.49 -48.15
CA ASN A 69 -15.57 2.37 -47.16
C ASN A 69 -14.54 2.50 -46.03
N SER A 70 -13.77 3.56 -46.02
CA SER A 70 -12.85 3.90 -44.94
C SER A 70 -13.70 4.07 -43.64
N PRO A 71 -13.27 3.46 -42.50
CA PRO A 71 -13.90 3.76 -41.21
C PRO A 71 -13.82 5.26 -40.98
N SER A 72 -14.94 5.89 -40.62
CA SER A 72 -14.98 7.32 -40.36
C SER A 72 -13.99 7.69 -39.25
N GLN A 73 -13.35 8.84 -39.35
CA GLN A 73 -12.44 9.41 -38.32
C GLN A 73 -13.07 9.30 -36.92
N SER A 74 -14.41 9.40 -36.82
CA SER A 74 -15.17 9.24 -35.60
C SER A 74 -15.03 7.86 -34.90
N PHE A 75 -14.70 6.78 -35.63
CA PHE A 75 -14.48 5.46 -35.06
C PHE A 75 -13.13 5.39 -34.35
N PHE A 76 -12.08 5.95 -34.93
CA PHE A 76 -10.76 6.05 -34.31
C PHE A 76 -10.77 7.01 -33.14
N ASP A 77 -11.43 8.17 -33.27
CA ASP A 77 -11.64 9.12 -32.18
C ASP A 77 -12.42 8.50 -30.99
N THR A 78 -13.32 7.55 -31.25
CA THR A 78 -14.06 6.82 -30.22
C THR A 78 -13.19 5.77 -29.53
N ILE A 79 -12.29 5.09 -30.26
CA ILE A 79 -11.33 4.13 -29.67
C ILE A 79 -10.30 4.88 -28.84
N GLU A 80 -9.70 5.95 -29.33
CA GLU A 80 -8.75 6.78 -28.58
C GLU A 80 -9.40 7.41 -27.33
N LYS A 81 -10.65 7.90 -27.42
CA LYS A 81 -11.40 8.40 -26.27
C LYS A 81 -11.76 7.31 -25.25
N ASN A 82 -11.93 6.06 -25.65
CA ASN A 82 -12.19 4.96 -24.73
C ASN A 82 -10.91 4.43 -24.07
N GLU A 83 -9.77 4.48 -24.73
CA GLU A 83 -8.47 4.16 -24.12
C GLU A 83 -8.04 5.24 -23.12
N SER A 84 -8.32 6.52 -23.41
CA SER A 84 -8.03 7.64 -22.48
C SER A 84 -8.92 7.66 -21.23
N ARG A 85 -9.94 6.80 -21.13
CA ARG A 85 -10.85 6.68 -19.99
C ARG A 85 -10.57 5.49 -19.05
N LYS A 86 -9.58 4.65 -19.35
CA LYS A 86 -9.13 3.65 -18.38
C LYS A 86 -8.38 4.37 -17.28
N GLY A 87 -8.99 4.42 -16.08
CA GLY A 87 -8.33 4.90 -14.87
C GLY A 87 -6.99 4.16 -14.65
N ILE A 88 -6.03 4.85 -14.05
CA ILE A 88 -4.76 4.24 -13.67
C ILE A 88 -5.02 3.46 -12.37
N TYR A 89 -5.03 2.12 -12.45
CA TYR A 89 -5.07 1.29 -11.26
C TYR A 89 -3.69 1.29 -10.61
N MET A 90 -3.66 1.52 -9.30
CA MET A 90 -2.43 1.51 -8.50
C MET A 90 -2.61 0.70 -7.22
N LYS A 91 -1.58 -0.07 -6.89
CA LYS A 91 -1.43 -0.75 -5.61
C LYS A 91 -0.27 -0.12 -4.84
N LEU A 92 -0.56 0.38 -3.65
CA LEU A 92 0.40 1.07 -2.80
C LEU A 92 0.47 0.38 -1.43
N ILE A 93 1.67 0.30 -0.87
CA ILE A 93 1.92 -0.29 0.46
C ILE A 93 2.63 0.74 1.33
N SER A 94 2.30 0.75 2.63
CA SER A 94 3.03 1.52 3.64
C SER A 94 3.38 0.63 4.82
N TRP A 95 4.59 0.78 5.36
CA TRP A 95 5.07 -0.01 6.47
C TRP A 95 6.14 0.70 7.32
N ASN A 96 5.86 0.86 8.60
CA ASN A 96 6.91 1.16 9.58
C ASN A 96 7.68 -0.14 9.88
N ILE A 97 8.90 -0.24 9.36
CA ILE A 97 9.73 -1.46 9.49
C ILE A 97 10.48 -1.54 10.81
N ASP A 98 10.44 -0.46 11.63
CA ASP A 98 11.24 -0.25 12.84
C ASP A 98 12.75 -0.07 12.59
N SER A 99 13.33 -0.78 11.66
CA SER A 99 14.72 -0.57 11.21
C SER A 99 14.98 -1.29 9.89
N LEU A 100 14.92 -0.54 8.79
CA LEU A 100 15.35 -1.06 7.49
C LEU A 100 16.83 -1.45 7.52
N ASN A 101 17.68 -0.65 8.16
CA ASN A 101 19.10 -0.99 8.33
C ASN A 101 19.28 -2.38 8.93
N ALA A 102 18.61 -2.70 10.03
CA ALA A 102 18.72 -4.01 10.66
C ALA A 102 18.10 -5.11 9.79
N ALA A 103 16.95 -4.88 9.16
CA ALA A 103 16.28 -5.84 8.28
C ALA A 103 17.17 -6.28 7.11
N LEU A 104 17.97 -5.37 6.54
CA LEU A 104 18.82 -5.66 5.37
C LEU A 104 20.24 -6.15 5.72
N THR A 105 20.70 -5.98 6.99
CA THR A 105 22.11 -6.24 7.32
C THR A 105 22.35 -7.14 8.51
N SER A 106 21.32 -7.50 9.28
CA SER A 106 21.41 -8.28 10.51
C SER A 106 20.79 -9.67 10.36
N ASP A 107 21.40 -10.67 11.01
CA ASP A 107 20.87 -12.03 11.10
C ASP A 107 20.10 -12.29 12.42
N SER A 108 19.76 -11.24 13.16
CA SER A 108 18.98 -11.39 14.40
C SER A 108 17.59 -11.96 14.10
N ALA A 109 17.02 -12.69 15.06
CA ALA A 109 15.67 -13.26 14.92
C ALA A 109 14.62 -12.21 14.50
N ARG A 110 14.74 -10.96 15.03
CA ARG A 110 13.86 -9.86 14.65
C ARG A 110 14.06 -9.43 13.20
N ALA A 111 15.31 -9.33 12.74
CA ALA A 111 15.61 -9.00 11.36
C ALA A 111 15.08 -10.06 10.40
N GLN A 112 15.20 -11.35 10.74
CA GLN A 112 14.65 -12.45 9.95
C GLN A 112 13.12 -12.36 9.83
N LEU A 113 12.39 -11.98 10.90
CA LEU A 113 10.96 -11.73 10.81
C LEU A 113 10.63 -10.54 9.88
N SER A 114 11.44 -9.47 9.91
CA SER A 114 11.28 -8.34 8.99
C SER A 114 11.59 -8.72 7.54
N GLN A 115 12.60 -9.56 7.31
CA GLN A 115 12.92 -10.11 5.99
C GLN A 115 11.77 -10.97 5.43
N ALA A 116 11.10 -11.77 6.27
CA ALA A 116 9.94 -12.55 5.86
C ALA A 116 8.78 -11.65 5.41
N VAL A 117 8.55 -10.52 6.08
CA VAL A 117 7.56 -9.53 5.64
C VAL A 117 7.98 -8.87 4.33
N LEU A 118 9.26 -8.50 4.15
CA LEU A 118 9.76 -7.97 2.87
C LEU A 118 9.50 -8.95 1.71
N GLN A 119 9.70 -10.25 1.91
CA GLN A 119 9.36 -11.27 0.90
C GLN A 119 7.86 -11.30 0.58
N THR A 120 7.00 -11.09 1.58
CA THR A 120 5.56 -10.94 1.33
C THR A 120 5.27 -9.71 0.47
N LEU A 121 5.94 -8.57 0.74
CA LEU A 121 5.77 -7.35 -0.07
C LEU A 121 6.24 -7.54 -1.51
N VAL A 122 7.34 -8.28 -1.74
CA VAL A 122 7.79 -8.66 -3.08
C VAL A 122 6.68 -9.40 -3.85
N GLY A 123 6.05 -10.38 -3.21
CA GLY A 123 4.95 -11.16 -3.81
C GLY A 123 3.69 -10.36 -4.13
N LEU A 124 3.51 -9.19 -3.52
CA LEU A 124 2.35 -8.32 -3.76
C LEU A 124 2.51 -7.43 -4.99
N ASP A 125 3.73 -7.25 -5.50
CA ASP A 125 4.06 -6.46 -6.69
C ASP A 125 3.38 -5.06 -6.70
N ALA A 126 3.55 -4.32 -5.60
CA ALA A 126 2.96 -2.99 -5.47
C ALA A 126 3.67 -1.97 -6.37
N ASP A 127 2.96 -0.94 -6.84
CA ASP A 127 3.55 0.12 -7.66
C ASP A 127 4.45 1.05 -6.84
N ILE A 128 4.06 1.29 -5.57
CA ILE A 128 4.79 2.14 -4.63
C ILE A 128 4.79 1.49 -3.24
N ILE A 129 5.94 1.49 -2.57
CA ILE A 129 6.11 1.04 -1.19
C ILE A 129 6.71 2.17 -0.37
N ALA A 130 6.00 2.65 0.64
CA ALA A 130 6.42 3.66 1.60
C ALA A 130 6.95 2.97 2.87
N ILE A 131 8.18 3.28 3.27
CA ILE A 131 8.82 2.68 4.44
C ILE A 131 9.17 3.78 5.44
N GLN A 132 8.74 3.62 6.70
CA GLN A 132 9.06 4.49 7.81
C GLN A 132 10.04 3.81 8.76
N GLU A 133 10.72 4.58 9.58
CA GLU A 133 11.78 4.16 10.51
C GLU A 133 12.92 3.40 9.83
N THR A 134 13.46 3.96 8.77
CA THR A 134 14.59 3.33 8.05
C THR A 134 15.83 3.23 8.93
N LYS A 135 16.03 4.17 9.86
CA LYS A 135 17.19 4.25 10.79
C LYS A 135 18.53 4.14 10.06
N LEU A 136 18.57 4.65 8.83
CA LEU A 136 19.81 4.75 8.05
C LEU A 136 20.69 5.86 8.57
N SER A 137 21.97 5.84 8.18
CA SER A 137 22.89 6.93 8.44
C SER A 137 22.48 8.22 7.72
N ALA A 138 23.05 9.36 8.08
CA ALA A 138 22.80 10.62 7.39
C ALA A 138 23.09 10.56 5.87
N ASN A 139 24.01 9.69 5.45
CA ASN A 139 24.36 9.46 4.05
C ASN A 139 23.39 8.51 3.33
N GLY A 140 22.33 8.05 4.00
CA GLY A 140 21.34 7.13 3.44
C GLY A 140 21.81 5.69 3.35
N PRO A 141 21.26 4.88 2.41
CA PRO A 141 21.58 3.50 2.23
C PRO A 141 23.02 3.30 1.71
N THR A 142 23.71 2.30 2.25
CA THR A 142 25.01 1.89 1.76
C THR A 142 24.86 1.06 0.47
N LYS A 143 25.96 0.83 -0.25
CA LYS A 143 25.97 -0.07 -1.42
C LYS A 143 25.45 -1.47 -1.10
N LYS A 144 25.68 -1.96 0.14
CA LYS A 144 25.15 -3.25 0.60
C LYS A 144 23.62 -3.20 0.71
N HIS A 145 23.06 -2.13 1.27
CA HIS A 145 21.60 -1.94 1.36
C HIS A 145 20.96 -1.91 -0.03
N LEU A 146 21.49 -1.08 -0.94
CA LEU A 146 20.98 -0.94 -2.30
C LEU A 146 21.02 -2.27 -3.05
N LYS A 147 22.14 -3.01 -2.95
CA LYS A 147 22.25 -4.34 -3.58
C LYS A 147 21.15 -5.30 -3.11
N VAL A 148 20.87 -5.37 -1.80
CA VAL A 148 19.81 -6.24 -1.27
C VAL A 148 18.42 -5.75 -1.72
N LEU A 149 18.19 -4.43 -1.76
CA LEU A 149 16.93 -3.87 -2.27
C LEU A 149 16.73 -4.17 -3.75
N ASP A 150 17.77 -4.03 -4.59
CA ASP A 150 17.69 -4.34 -6.02
C ASP A 150 17.43 -5.85 -6.27
N GLU A 151 17.99 -6.73 -5.41
CA GLU A 151 17.74 -8.17 -5.48
C GLU A 151 16.29 -8.52 -5.07
N LEU A 152 15.73 -7.82 -4.08
CA LEU A 152 14.36 -8.04 -3.60
C LEU A 152 13.32 -7.39 -4.52
N PHE A 153 13.59 -6.19 -5.02
CA PHE A 153 12.67 -5.37 -5.79
C PHE A 153 13.31 -4.95 -7.12
N PRO A 154 13.55 -5.89 -8.05
CA PRO A 154 14.07 -5.56 -9.36
C PRO A 154 13.09 -4.63 -10.08
N HIS A 155 13.61 -3.66 -10.84
CA HIS A 155 12.83 -2.62 -11.54
C HIS A 155 12.13 -1.61 -10.64
N TYR A 156 12.62 -1.44 -9.39
CA TYR A 156 12.21 -0.35 -8.52
C TYR A 156 13.35 0.65 -8.35
N GLU A 157 12.98 1.91 -8.35
CA GLU A 157 13.84 2.98 -7.88
C GLU A 157 13.61 3.25 -6.40
N THR A 158 14.64 3.82 -5.74
CA THR A 158 14.57 4.17 -4.31
C THR A 158 14.85 5.64 -4.10
N THR A 159 14.04 6.28 -3.25
CA THR A 159 14.34 7.59 -2.72
C THR A 159 14.19 7.60 -1.20
N TRP A 160 15.05 8.34 -0.50
CA TRP A 160 15.08 8.31 0.96
C TRP A 160 15.37 9.69 1.54
N ARG A 161 14.94 9.88 2.77
CA ARG A 161 15.32 11.02 3.62
C ARG A 161 15.74 10.48 4.98
N SER A 162 17.02 10.66 5.32
CA SER A 162 17.58 10.25 6.61
C SER A 162 17.59 11.43 7.59
N SER A 163 17.68 11.10 8.88
CA SER A 163 17.93 12.08 9.92
C SER A 163 19.35 12.66 9.77
N ILE A 164 19.43 14.00 9.74
CA ILE A 164 20.68 14.77 9.60
C ILE A 164 20.83 15.75 10.76
N GLU A 165 22.03 16.29 10.98
CA GLU A 165 22.23 17.33 12.01
C GLU A 165 21.31 18.54 11.78
N PRO A 166 20.71 19.10 12.85
CA PRO A 166 20.99 18.87 14.27
C PRO A 166 20.23 17.68 14.90
N ALA A 167 19.47 16.89 14.12
CA ALA A 167 18.76 15.75 14.64
C ALA A 167 19.69 14.56 14.96
N ARG A 168 19.16 13.61 15.75
CA ARG A 168 19.90 12.41 16.16
C ARG A 168 20.22 11.52 14.96
N LYS A 169 21.48 11.11 14.80
CA LYS A 169 21.92 10.19 13.74
C LYS A 169 21.30 8.79 13.91
N GLY A 170 20.96 8.13 12.78
CA GLY A 170 20.40 6.79 12.78
C GLY A 170 19.06 6.68 13.50
N TYR A 171 18.25 7.72 13.41
CA TYR A 171 16.92 7.85 14.00
C TYR A 171 15.89 8.18 12.92
N ALA A 172 14.64 7.80 13.13
CA ALA A 172 13.55 8.07 12.19
C ALA A 172 13.93 7.70 10.73
N GLY A 173 13.73 8.61 9.78
CA GLY A 173 14.00 8.40 8.36
C GLY A 173 12.90 7.68 7.62
N THR A 174 12.71 8.05 6.37
CA THR A 174 11.70 7.48 5.47
C THR A 174 12.33 7.09 4.12
N MET A 175 11.68 6.18 3.39
CA MET A 175 12.10 5.73 2.05
C MET A 175 10.86 5.39 1.23
N PHE A 176 10.90 5.68 -0.06
CA PHE A 176 10.02 5.08 -1.05
C PHE A 176 10.81 4.12 -1.94
N LEU A 177 10.16 2.98 -2.26
CA LEU A 177 10.48 2.19 -3.43
C LEU A 177 9.29 2.35 -4.41
N TYR A 178 9.57 2.57 -5.69
CA TYR A 178 8.53 2.73 -6.70
C TYR A 178 9.01 2.16 -8.03
N LYS A 179 8.10 1.61 -8.82
CA LYS A 179 8.43 1.04 -10.13
C LYS A 179 9.09 2.10 -11.02
N GLU A 180 10.18 1.76 -11.69
CA GLU A 180 11.03 2.67 -12.48
C GLU A 180 10.26 3.42 -13.59
N ASN A 181 9.18 2.82 -14.13
CA ASN A 181 8.34 3.42 -15.15
C ASN A 181 7.44 4.55 -14.65
N LEU A 182 7.33 4.77 -13.32
CA LEU A 182 6.47 5.79 -12.74
C LEU A 182 7.09 7.19 -12.77
N SER A 183 8.40 7.30 -12.67
CA SER A 183 9.22 8.53 -12.79
C SER A 183 8.61 9.78 -12.10
N PRO A 184 8.28 9.76 -10.79
CA PRO A 184 7.70 10.91 -10.09
C PRO A 184 8.72 12.00 -9.89
N LYS A 185 8.27 13.27 -9.78
CA LYS A 185 9.08 14.33 -9.20
C LYS A 185 9.12 14.17 -7.68
N ILE A 186 10.32 14.17 -7.09
CA ILE A 186 10.53 13.91 -5.68
C ILE A 186 10.76 15.22 -4.93
N THR A 187 10.08 15.38 -3.80
CA THR A 187 10.30 16.53 -2.90
C THR A 187 10.52 16.06 -1.46
N PHE A 188 11.36 16.80 -0.74
CA PHE A 188 11.69 16.61 0.67
C PHE A 188 11.21 17.85 1.45
N PRO A 189 9.93 17.92 1.82
CA PRO A 189 9.36 19.12 2.39
C PRO A 189 9.89 19.40 3.79
N GLU A 190 10.11 20.68 4.09
CA GLU A 190 10.25 21.23 5.42
C GLU A 190 8.97 21.99 5.74
N ILE A 191 8.26 21.56 6.78
CA ILE A 191 6.94 22.10 7.12
C ILE A 191 6.98 23.18 8.19
N GLY A 192 8.18 23.57 8.62
CA GLY A 192 8.39 24.46 9.77
C GLY A 192 8.05 23.77 11.08
N ALA A 193 8.40 22.49 11.18
CA ALA A 193 8.16 21.65 12.34
C ALA A 193 9.02 22.11 13.54
N PRO A 194 8.56 21.88 14.80
CA PRO A 194 9.30 22.30 15.98
C PRO A 194 10.58 21.48 16.17
N SER A 195 11.51 22.04 16.94
CA SER A 195 12.78 21.40 17.32
C SER A 195 13.59 20.90 16.11
N THR A 196 13.95 19.62 16.08
CA THR A 196 14.73 18.98 15.01
C THR A 196 13.89 18.21 14.00
N MET A 197 12.56 18.27 14.08
CA MET A 197 11.66 17.36 13.37
C MET A 197 11.78 17.47 11.85
N ASP A 198 12.02 18.65 11.27
CA ASP A 198 12.25 18.79 9.83
C ASP A 198 13.57 18.13 9.39
N ALA A 199 14.57 18.04 10.28
CA ALA A 199 15.84 17.38 10.03
C ALA A 199 15.81 15.85 10.29
N GLU A 200 14.70 15.29 10.77
CA GLU A 200 14.60 13.88 11.13
C GLU A 200 14.20 12.96 9.94
N GLY A 201 14.02 13.52 8.75
CA GLY A 201 13.72 12.76 7.54
C GLY A 201 12.33 12.10 7.55
N ARG A 202 11.32 12.82 8.05
CA ARG A 202 9.99 12.27 8.35
C ARG A 202 8.99 12.30 7.22
N ILE A 203 9.23 13.11 6.18
CA ILE A 203 8.28 13.30 5.07
C ILE A 203 9.02 13.21 3.74
N ILE A 204 8.46 12.47 2.78
CA ILE A 204 8.83 12.50 1.37
C ILE A 204 7.54 12.59 0.57
N THR A 205 7.54 13.36 -0.52
CA THR A 205 6.41 13.46 -1.44
C THR A 205 6.84 13.13 -2.85
N LEU A 206 6.09 12.26 -3.50
CA LEU A 206 6.16 11.92 -4.92
C LEU A 206 5.06 12.69 -5.65
N GLU A 207 5.42 13.52 -6.61
CA GLU A 207 4.49 14.27 -7.44
C GLU A 207 4.35 13.59 -8.79
N PHE A 208 3.12 13.22 -9.12
CA PHE A 208 2.70 12.74 -10.42
C PHE A 208 1.93 13.81 -11.20
N GLU A 209 1.65 13.57 -12.45
CA GLU A 209 0.92 14.53 -13.29
C GLU A 209 -0.45 14.93 -12.66
N LYS A 210 -1.19 13.95 -12.13
CA LYS A 210 -2.57 14.13 -11.68
C LYS A 210 -2.78 14.06 -10.16
N PHE A 211 -1.79 13.62 -9.39
CA PHE A 211 -1.93 13.41 -7.94
C PHE A 211 -0.58 13.46 -7.24
N PHE A 212 -0.62 13.54 -5.91
CA PHE A 212 0.54 13.37 -5.04
C PHE A 212 0.44 12.07 -4.25
N VAL A 213 1.59 11.44 -3.97
CA VAL A 213 1.73 10.42 -2.93
C VAL A 213 2.73 10.92 -1.91
N THR A 214 2.30 11.07 -0.66
CA THR A 214 3.19 11.52 0.43
C THR A 214 3.19 10.52 1.56
N GLN A 215 4.35 10.30 2.16
CA GLN A 215 4.46 9.50 3.37
C GLN A 215 4.90 10.35 4.54
N VAL A 216 4.50 9.93 5.74
CA VAL A 216 4.88 10.55 7.00
C VAL A 216 5.28 9.52 8.05
N TYR A 217 6.29 9.86 8.85
CA TYR A 217 6.55 9.24 10.14
C TYR A 217 6.34 10.29 11.22
N THR A 218 5.14 10.35 11.75
CA THR A 218 4.74 11.37 12.74
C THR A 218 5.51 11.20 14.04
N PRO A 219 6.04 12.27 14.66
CA PRO A 219 6.73 12.15 15.93
C PRO A 219 5.78 11.69 17.04
N ASN A 220 6.22 10.75 17.86
CA ASN A 220 5.51 10.30 19.05
C ASN A 220 5.60 11.34 20.16
N ALA A 221 4.55 11.51 20.97
CA ALA A 221 4.53 12.45 22.11
C ALA A 221 5.52 12.10 23.24
N GLY A 222 6.07 10.88 23.21
CA GLY A 222 7.13 10.41 24.09
C GLY A 222 6.66 10.03 25.50
N ASP A 223 7.53 9.34 26.22
CA ASP A 223 7.25 8.90 27.59
C ASP A 223 6.90 10.09 28.50
N GLY A 224 5.78 9.99 29.21
CA GLY A 224 5.27 11.06 30.06
C GLY A 224 4.78 12.29 29.29
N LEU A 225 4.51 12.14 28.00
CA LEU A 225 3.97 13.19 27.11
C LEU A 225 4.88 14.42 26.96
N LYS A 226 6.21 14.23 27.11
CA LYS A 226 7.20 15.31 27.09
C LYS A 226 7.18 16.16 25.83
N ARG A 227 6.72 15.58 24.72
CA ARG A 227 6.71 16.23 23.40
C ARG A 227 5.29 16.52 22.91
N LEU A 228 4.27 16.47 23.80
CA LEU A 228 2.88 16.61 23.39
C LEU A 228 2.60 18.00 22.79
N GLU A 229 3.17 19.07 23.34
CA GLU A 229 3.05 20.44 22.78
C GLU A 229 3.68 20.52 21.39
N GLU A 230 4.90 20.00 21.23
CA GLU A 230 5.57 19.95 19.93
C GLU A 230 4.78 19.09 18.92
N ARG A 231 4.18 17.99 19.39
CA ARG A 231 3.33 17.11 18.55
C ARG A 231 2.10 17.86 18.04
N GLN A 232 1.43 18.68 18.86
CA GLN A 232 0.30 19.49 18.40
C GLN A 232 0.71 20.52 17.34
N ILE A 233 1.89 21.14 17.48
CA ILE A 233 2.45 22.04 16.47
C ILE A 233 2.74 21.27 15.17
N TRP A 234 3.37 20.08 15.27
CA TRP A 234 3.58 19.18 14.14
C TRP A 234 2.29 18.85 13.42
N ASP A 235 1.27 18.38 14.14
CA ASP A 235 -0.02 17.96 13.57
C ASP A 235 -0.66 19.08 12.75
N LYS A 236 -0.64 20.32 13.29
CA LYS A 236 -1.14 21.50 12.58
C LYS A 236 -0.33 21.77 11.31
N LYS A 237 1.00 21.77 11.40
CA LYS A 237 1.91 22.05 10.26
C LYS A 237 1.78 21.01 9.16
N TYR A 238 1.68 19.73 9.55
CA TYR A 238 1.48 18.66 8.59
C TYR A 238 0.11 18.74 7.90
N ALA A 239 -0.95 19.06 8.64
CA ALA A 239 -2.27 19.30 8.06
C ALA A 239 -2.27 20.52 7.11
N ASP A 240 -1.57 21.62 7.44
CA ASP A 240 -1.40 22.77 6.56
C ASP A 240 -0.68 22.34 5.26
N TYR A 241 0.37 21.52 5.36
CA TYR A 241 1.11 20.98 4.22
C TYR A 241 0.24 20.13 3.30
N LEU A 242 -0.49 19.14 3.86
CA LEU A 242 -1.38 18.30 3.05
C LEU A 242 -2.50 19.09 2.38
N THR A 243 -3.04 20.10 3.06
CA THR A 243 -4.06 21.00 2.49
C THR A 243 -3.50 21.79 1.31
N ALA A 244 -2.27 22.27 1.41
CA ALA A 244 -1.62 22.99 0.30
C ALA A 244 -1.43 22.08 -0.93
N LEU A 245 -1.02 20.83 -0.74
CA LEU A 245 -0.93 19.86 -1.84
C LEU A 245 -2.32 19.59 -2.44
N ASP A 246 -3.34 19.42 -1.60
CA ASP A 246 -4.69 19.08 -2.07
C ASP A 246 -5.35 20.20 -2.88
N ILE A 247 -4.97 21.48 -2.67
CA ILE A 247 -5.39 22.59 -3.51
C ILE A 247 -4.90 22.40 -4.95
N GLU A 248 -3.70 21.88 -5.15
CA GLU A 248 -3.11 21.69 -6.47
C GLU A 248 -3.60 20.42 -7.15
N LYS A 249 -3.46 19.27 -6.49
CA LYS A 249 -3.83 17.95 -7.00
C LYS A 249 -4.34 17.06 -5.87
N PRO A 250 -5.14 16.01 -6.16
CA PRO A 250 -5.51 15.00 -5.16
C PRO A 250 -4.28 14.39 -4.49
N VAL A 251 -4.41 14.08 -3.21
CA VAL A 251 -3.34 13.55 -2.37
C VAL A 251 -3.69 12.14 -1.88
N LEU A 252 -2.74 11.23 -1.98
CA LEU A 252 -2.68 9.96 -1.24
C LEU A 252 -1.62 10.14 -0.15
N ALA A 253 -2.02 10.16 1.12
CA ALA A 253 -1.13 10.33 2.24
C ALA A 253 -1.08 9.06 3.10
N THR A 254 0.12 8.62 3.49
CA THR A 254 0.28 7.40 4.26
C THR A 254 1.39 7.49 5.28
N GLY A 255 1.40 6.54 6.19
CA GLY A 255 2.50 6.31 7.13
C GLY A 255 2.03 5.98 8.53
N ASP A 256 2.98 6.04 9.45
CA ASP A 256 2.74 5.96 10.87
C ASP A 256 2.39 7.35 11.42
N TYR A 257 1.11 7.53 11.75
CA TYR A 257 0.60 8.78 12.32
C TYR A 257 0.76 8.85 13.84
N ASN A 258 1.24 7.78 14.47
CA ASN A 258 1.42 7.69 15.93
C ASN A 258 0.18 8.15 16.71
N VAL A 259 -1.01 7.83 16.23
CA VAL A 259 -2.29 8.11 16.90
C VAL A 259 -3.35 7.08 16.55
N ALA A 260 -4.01 6.51 17.53
CA ALA A 260 -5.28 5.80 17.37
C ALA A 260 -6.41 6.84 17.45
N HIS A 261 -7.16 7.02 16.35
CA HIS A 261 -8.12 8.12 16.22
C HIS A 261 -9.30 7.98 17.18
N ASN A 262 -9.98 6.85 17.12
CA ASN A 262 -11.18 6.58 17.91
C ASN A 262 -10.96 5.43 18.92
N GLU A 263 -11.87 5.27 19.88
CA GLU A 263 -11.79 4.19 20.85
C GLU A 263 -11.82 2.80 20.20
N ILE A 264 -12.44 2.66 19.05
CA ILE A 264 -12.46 1.43 18.25
C ILE A 264 -11.08 1.09 17.62
N ASP A 265 -10.16 2.06 17.57
CA ASP A 265 -8.85 1.91 16.96
C ASP A 265 -7.78 1.35 17.89
N LEU A 266 -8.14 0.98 19.13
CA LEU A 266 -7.23 0.28 20.05
C LEU A 266 -7.97 -0.68 20.96
N ALA A 267 -7.25 -1.72 21.44
CA ALA A 267 -7.84 -2.81 22.21
C ALA A 267 -8.33 -2.39 23.62
N HIS A 268 -7.69 -1.42 24.27
CA HIS A 268 -7.97 -1.05 25.66
C HIS A 268 -8.05 0.47 25.83
N PRO A 269 -9.08 1.14 25.29
CA PRO A 269 -9.14 2.62 25.26
C PRO A 269 -9.17 3.24 26.66
N SER A 270 -9.95 2.68 27.61
CA SER A 270 -10.10 3.27 28.93
C SER A 270 -8.79 3.35 29.73
N SER A 271 -7.91 2.35 29.59
CA SER A 271 -6.61 2.30 30.28
C SER A 271 -5.52 3.12 29.59
N ASN A 272 -5.76 3.58 28.36
CA ASN A 272 -4.76 4.26 27.54
C ASN A 272 -5.06 5.75 27.28
N ARG A 273 -6.07 6.35 27.90
CA ARG A 273 -6.53 7.72 27.60
C ARG A 273 -5.45 8.81 27.67
N ARG A 274 -4.40 8.65 28.41
CA ARG A 274 -3.28 9.59 28.50
C ARG A 274 -1.95 8.94 28.10
N SER A 275 -2.02 7.88 27.28
CA SER A 275 -0.84 7.29 26.67
C SER A 275 -0.47 8.06 25.41
N PRO A 276 0.84 8.17 25.06
CA PRO A 276 1.27 8.68 23.74
C PRO A 276 0.57 7.93 22.61
N GLY A 277 -0.01 8.66 21.67
CA GLY A 277 -0.81 8.12 20.57
C GLY A 277 -2.31 7.95 20.89
N PHE A 278 -2.75 8.25 22.13
CA PHE A 278 -4.18 8.24 22.49
C PHE A 278 -4.54 9.34 23.51
N THR A 279 -3.91 10.49 23.40
CA THR A 279 -4.35 11.70 24.11
C THR A 279 -5.47 12.39 23.33
N ASP A 280 -6.28 13.19 24.03
CA ASP A 280 -7.36 13.95 23.38
C ASP A 280 -6.79 14.97 22.39
N GLU A 281 -5.61 15.51 22.68
CA GLU A 281 -4.87 16.46 21.84
C GLU A 281 -4.45 15.83 20.49
N GLU A 282 -3.81 14.64 20.53
CA GLU A 282 -3.37 13.91 19.32
C GLU A 282 -4.58 13.48 18.49
N ARG A 283 -5.63 12.95 19.10
CA ARG A 283 -6.88 12.56 18.45
C ARG A 283 -7.58 13.76 17.80
N SER A 284 -7.62 14.90 18.51
CA SER A 284 -8.18 16.13 17.95
C SER A 284 -7.36 16.66 16.77
N GLY A 285 -6.03 16.56 16.84
CA GLY A 285 -5.13 16.87 15.72
C GLY A 285 -5.45 16.05 14.48
N PHE A 286 -5.65 14.76 14.63
CA PHE A 286 -6.01 13.86 13.52
C PHE A 286 -7.44 14.13 13.00
N THR A 287 -8.41 14.40 13.88
CA THR A 287 -9.76 14.84 13.48
C THR A 287 -9.69 16.13 12.66
N ASN A 288 -8.87 17.11 13.08
CA ASN A 288 -8.68 18.35 12.34
C ASN A 288 -8.08 18.11 10.95
N LEU A 289 -7.13 17.17 10.82
CA LEU A 289 -6.58 16.78 9.52
C LEU A 289 -7.67 16.21 8.60
N LEU A 290 -8.47 15.26 9.08
CA LEU A 290 -9.56 14.68 8.28
C LEU A 290 -10.60 15.75 7.85
N ASN A 291 -10.96 16.66 8.76
CA ASN A 291 -11.91 17.75 8.48
C ASN A 291 -11.41 18.75 7.43
N ARG A 292 -10.12 18.72 7.06
CA ARG A 292 -9.56 19.54 5.98
C ARG A 292 -9.71 18.94 4.59
N GLY A 293 -10.49 17.89 4.44
CA GLY A 293 -10.80 17.29 3.15
C GLY A 293 -10.14 15.95 2.91
N PHE A 294 -9.80 15.21 3.98
CA PHE A 294 -9.19 13.89 3.87
C PHE A 294 -10.09 12.79 4.46
N THR A 295 -10.06 11.62 3.82
CA THR A 295 -10.80 10.41 4.19
C THR A 295 -9.85 9.34 4.69
N ASP A 296 -10.11 8.74 5.86
CA ASP A 296 -9.51 7.49 6.30
C ASP A 296 -10.05 6.35 5.42
N THR A 297 -9.22 5.83 4.53
CA THR A 297 -9.63 4.87 3.52
C THR A 297 -10.09 3.54 4.10
N PHE A 298 -9.49 3.11 5.22
CA PHE A 298 -9.90 1.88 5.90
C PHE A 298 -11.32 2.02 6.45
N ARG A 299 -11.61 3.13 7.15
CA ARG A 299 -12.97 3.38 7.67
C ARG A 299 -13.98 3.64 6.57
N TYR A 300 -13.55 4.23 5.45
CA TYR A 300 -14.41 4.43 4.28
C TYR A 300 -14.88 3.10 3.67
N ILE A 301 -13.97 2.13 3.53
CA ILE A 301 -14.28 0.81 2.92
C ILE A 301 -15.02 -0.11 3.91
N HIS A 302 -14.59 -0.16 5.18
CA HIS A 302 -15.02 -1.19 6.12
C HIS A 302 -16.00 -0.68 7.20
N GLY A 303 -16.16 0.65 7.34
CA GLY A 303 -16.94 1.22 8.45
C GLY A 303 -16.30 0.95 9.80
N ASP A 304 -17.13 0.86 10.84
CA ASP A 304 -16.71 0.75 12.22
C ASP A 304 -16.53 -0.73 12.66
N ILE A 305 -15.65 -1.47 11.96
CA ILE A 305 -15.28 -2.81 12.40
C ILE A 305 -14.23 -2.74 13.52
N PRO A 306 -14.41 -3.44 14.64
CA PRO A 306 -13.46 -3.48 15.75
C PRO A 306 -12.35 -4.51 15.54
N ASN A 307 -11.33 -4.45 16.40
CA ASN A 307 -10.26 -5.46 16.51
C ASN A 307 -9.37 -5.60 15.27
N VAL A 308 -9.29 -4.55 14.45
CA VAL A 308 -8.35 -4.48 13.33
C VAL A 308 -7.30 -3.42 13.66
N TYR A 309 -6.06 -3.85 13.79
CA TYR A 309 -4.95 -3.03 14.26
C TYR A 309 -3.77 -3.12 13.31
N SER A 310 -2.90 -2.11 13.34
CA SER A 310 -1.67 -2.05 12.56
C SER A 310 -0.40 -2.17 13.41
N TRP A 311 -0.51 -2.02 14.72
CA TRP A 311 0.61 -2.03 15.65
C TRP A 311 0.31 -2.79 16.94
N TRP A 312 1.34 -3.48 17.49
CA TRP A 312 1.30 -4.19 18.78
C TRP A 312 2.60 -3.96 19.54
N ALA A 313 2.47 -3.69 20.87
CA ALA A 313 3.60 -3.35 21.71
C ALA A 313 4.71 -4.42 21.67
N GLN A 314 5.89 -4.04 21.19
CA GLN A 314 7.04 -4.92 21.02
C GLN A 314 7.54 -5.52 22.33
N ARG A 315 7.43 -4.77 23.43
CA ARG A 315 7.84 -5.22 24.77
C ARG A 315 6.97 -6.35 25.34
N SER A 316 5.76 -6.52 24.82
CA SER A 316 4.84 -7.59 25.23
C SER A 316 4.89 -8.74 24.23
N LYS A 317 5.44 -9.88 24.62
CA LYS A 317 5.53 -11.08 23.77
C LYS A 317 4.17 -11.63 23.31
N THR A 318 3.10 -11.27 23.99
CA THR A 318 1.74 -11.78 23.75
C THR A 318 0.79 -10.74 23.17
N SER A 319 1.21 -9.48 22.99
CA SER A 319 0.32 -8.41 22.53
C SER A 319 -0.36 -8.74 21.20
N LYS A 320 0.39 -9.25 20.22
CA LYS A 320 -0.16 -9.63 18.91
C LYS A 320 -0.99 -10.92 18.99
N ILE A 321 -0.56 -11.90 19.76
CA ILE A 321 -1.29 -13.16 19.97
C ILE A 321 -2.68 -12.88 20.60
N ASN A 322 -2.74 -11.96 21.57
CA ASN A 322 -3.97 -11.55 22.23
C ASN A 322 -4.72 -10.45 21.48
N ASN A 323 -4.22 -10.03 20.32
CA ASN A 323 -4.70 -8.90 19.55
C ASN A 323 -4.87 -7.61 20.37
N SER A 324 -3.96 -7.36 21.34
CA SER A 324 -3.94 -6.12 22.14
C SER A 324 -3.17 -5.05 21.35
N GLY A 325 -3.75 -4.60 20.26
CA GLY A 325 -3.13 -3.73 19.27
C GLY A 325 -3.77 -2.34 19.17
N TRP A 326 -3.17 -1.53 18.31
CA TRP A 326 -3.59 -0.17 17.96
C TRP A 326 -3.57 -0.01 16.44
N ARG A 327 -4.50 0.75 15.86
CA ARG A 327 -4.46 1.19 14.48
C ARG A 327 -3.91 2.61 14.46
N ILE A 328 -2.65 2.75 14.09
CA ILE A 328 -1.89 4.00 14.08
C ILE A 328 -1.23 4.28 12.73
N ASP A 329 -1.27 3.33 11.82
CA ASP A 329 -0.85 3.47 10.43
C ASP A 329 -2.09 3.64 9.54
N TYR A 330 -2.04 4.59 8.60
CA TYR A 330 -3.19 4.97 7.79
C TYR A 330 -2.82 5.17 6.32
N TRP A 331 -3.79 4.92 5.45
CA TRP A 331 -3.93 5.54 4.16
C TRP A 331 -5.05 6.56 4.23
N LEU A 332 -4.71 7.80 3.90
CA LEU A 332 -5.66 8.90 3.73
C LEU A 332 -5.70 9.30 2.27
N THR A 333 -6.86 9.70 1.78
CA THR A 333 -7.01 10.24 0.43
C THR A 333 -7.81 11.53 0.47
N SER A 334 -7.54 12.44 -0.48
CA SER A 334 -8.42 13.58 -0.71
C SER A 334 -9.87 13.12 -0.86
N ASN A 335 -10.82 13.78 -0.24
CA ASN A 335 -12.24 13.41 -0.27
C ASN A 335 -12.78 13.25 -1.70
N ARG A 336 -12.30 14.08 -2.65
CA ARG A 336 -12.76 14.08 -4.06
C ARG A 336 -12.35 12.85 -4.87
N ILE A 337 -11.49 11.98 -4.31
CA ILE A 337 -11.10 10.70 -4.94
C ILE A 337 -11.32 9.50 -4.02
N ALA A 338 -12.02 9.66 -2.90
CA ALA A 338 -12.27 8.58 -1.95
C ALA A 338 -13.10 7.44 -2.56
N ASP A 339 -14.03 7.77 -3.46
CA ASP A 339 -14.87 6.83 -4.21
C ASP A 339 -14.08 5.96 -5.20
N LYS A 340 -12.82 6.31 -5.50
CA LYS A 340 -11.93 5.54 -6.35
C LYS A 340 -11.12 4.48 -5.60
N VAL A 341 -11.17 4.48 -4.27
CA VAL A 341 -10.52 3.46 -3.45
C VAL A 341 -11.28 2.14 -3.57
N THR A 342 -10.58 1.10 -4.01
CA THR A 342 -11.15 -0.24 -4.18
C THR A 342 -10.77 -1.19 -3.06
N LYS A 343 -9.65 -0.89 -2.36
CA LYS A 343 -9.16 -1.72 -1.25
C LYS A 343 -8.34 -0.88 -0.27
N SER A 344 -8.53 -1.13 1.04
CA SER A 344 -7.69 -0.59 2.11
C SER A 344 -7.66 -1.60 3.25
N GLU A 345 -6.50 -2.25 3.48
CA GLU A 345 -6.38 -3.39 4.41
C GLU A 345 -5.02 -3.41 5.11
N MET A 346 -4.95 -4.14 6.23
CA MET A 346 -3.72 -4.56 6.89
C MET A 346 -3.25 -5.88 6.27
N ILE A 347 -1.93 -5.98 6.05
CA ILE A 347 -1.30 -7.19 5.50
C ILE A 347 -0.82 -8.04 6.68
N ASP A 348 -1.09 -9.35 6.64
CA ASP A 348 -0.60 -10.25 7.67
C ASP A 348 0.95 -10.29 7.67
N SER A 349 1.54 -9.90 8.80
CA SER A 349 2.98 -9.94 9.04
C SER A 349 3.40 -11.15 9.89
N GLY A 350 2.57 -12.19 9.95
CA GLY A 350 2.84 -13.39 10.74
C GLY A 350 3.04 -13.08 12.21
N THR A 351 4.08 -13.65 12.82
CA THR A 351 4.39 -13.43 14.24
C THR A 351 5.18 -12.15 14.52
N ARG A 352 5.62 -11.43 13.46
CA ARG A 352 6.32 -10.17 13.66
C ARG A 352 5.37 -9.17 14.31
N GLN A 353 5.75 -8.67 15.47
CA GLN A 353 5.16 -7.47 16.04
C GLN A 353 6.12 -6.30 15.83
N ASP A 354 5.61 -5.31 16.08
CA ASP A 354 5.39 -3.93 16.10
C ASP A 354 4.36 -3.55 15.02
N HIS A 355 4.73 -2.94 13.90
CA HIS A 355 3.78 -2.63 12.85
C HIS A 355 3.61 -3.76 11.83
N THR A 356 2.42 -3.82 11.23
CA THR A 356 2.13 -4.60 10.03
C THR A 356 2.00 -3.67 8.83
N PRO A 357 2.36 -4.10 7.60
CA PRO A 357 2.13 -3.29 6.41
C PRO A 357 0.64 -3.04 6.17
N ILE A 358 0.32 -1.92 5.54
CA ILE A 358 -1.02 -1.55 5.10
C ILE A 358 -1.03 -1.34 3.59
N VAL A 359 -2.10 -1.78 2.92
CA VAL A 359 -2.25 -1.70 1.47
C VAL A 359 -3.40 -0.77 1.09
N LEU A 360 -3.21 -0.03 -0.01
CA LEU A 360 -4.24 0.72 -0.71
C LEU A 360 -4.27 0.28 -2.17
N GLU A 361 -5.45 -0.01 -2.71
CA GLU A 361 -5.68 -0.14 -4.14
C GLU A 361 -6.69 0.92 -4.58
N ILE A 362 -6.38 1.63 -5.69
CA ILE A 362 -7.15 2.79 -6.14
C ILE A 362 -7.14 2.90 -7.66
N GLU A 363 -8.24 3.36 -8.27
CA GLU A 363 -8.40 3.65 -9.69
C GLU A 363 -8.44 5.17 -9.92
N LEU A 364 -7.32 5.77 -10.35
CA LEU A 364 -7.12 7.21 -10.51
C LEU A 364 -7.43 7.71 -11.93
#